data_9b29c0717649154715607c20fbc769e8
#
_entry.id   9b29c0717649154715607c20fbc769e8
#
_cell.length_a   1.000
_cell.length_b   1.000
_cell.length_c   1.000
_cell.angle_alpha   90.00
_cell.angle_beta   90.00
_cell.angle_gamma   90.00
#
_symmetry.space_group_name_H-M   'P 1'
#
loop_
_entity.id
_entity.type
_entity.pdbx_description
1 polymer ?
#
loop_
_entity_poly.entity_id
_entity_poly.type
_entity_poly.pdbx_seq_one_letter_code
_entity_poly.pdbx_strand_id
1 'polypeptide(L)'
;MKIIKKYSSLKIILFTIMFVFQSCGIYVQYDYDSEVDFSNYNTYSFYQPDIDKVEISDLDKKRILKSLDIGLKTKGLERSSSPDLLVTFETKSKERVYVNNYLPYGWYPFSYNYPYSSAYSKVQGTLYVSLIDSKNQQLVWQGKGVGVLNEYSNNRDKMVNEFV
;
A
#
# COMPACT_ATOMS: atom_id res chain seq x y z
N MET A 1 -13.50 -6.39 49.09
CA MET A 1 -12.20 -6.22 48.40
C MET A 1 -12.04 -7.04 47.11
N LYS A 2 -12.75 -8.15 46.90
CA LYS A 2 -12.69 -8.97 45.63
C LYS A 2 -13.40 -8.34 44.43
N ILE A 3 -14.46 -7.58 44.62
CA ILE A 3 -15.28 -7.00 43.55
C ILE A 3 -14.52 -5.87 42.80
N ILE A 4 -13.80 -5.03 43.52
CA ILE A 4 -13.05 -3.89 42.93
C ILE A 4 -11.91 -4.37 42.01
N LYS A 5 -11.23 -5.50 42.35
CA LYS A 5 -10.21 -6.11 41.48
C LYS A 5 -10.79 -6.61 40.14
N LYS A 6 -12.01 -7.13 40.14
CA LYS A 6 -12.67 -7.65 38.92
C LYS A 6 -13.00 -6.56 37.93
N TYR A 7 -13.46 -5.39 38.41
CA TYR A 7 -13.75 -4.23 37.52
C TYR A 7 -12.48 -3.55 37.00
N SER A 8 -11.38 -3.60 37.75
CA SER A 8 -10.09 -3.09 37.29
C SER A 8 -9.55 -3.91 36.12
N SER A 9 -9.59 -5.24 36.22
CA SER A 9 -9.17 -6.14 35.11
C SER A 9 -10.02 -5.98 33.86
N LEU A 10 -11.34 -5.80 34.00
CA LEU A 10 -12.24 -5.59 32.89
C LEU A 10 -11.94 -4.26 32.16
N LYS A 11 -11.64 -3.19 32.90
CA LYS A 11 -11.25 -1.88 32.33
C LYS A 11 -9.92 -1.97 31.56
N ILE A 12 -8.94 -2.73 32.08
CA ILE A 12 -7.66 -2.95 31.40
C ILE A 12 -7.87 -3.71 30.10
N ILE A 13 -8.67 -4.77 30.10
CA ILE A 13 -8.99 -5.56 28.91
C ILE A 13 -9.71 -4.68 27.87
N LEU A 14 -10.68 -3.89 28.28
CA LEU A 14 -11.40 -2.97 27.38
C LEU A 14 -10.48 -1.90 26.78
N PHE A 15 -9.54 -1.37 27.57
CA PHE A 15 -8.54 -0.41 27.14
C PHE A 15 -7.54 -1.03 26.16
N THR A 16 -7.12 -2.28 26.37
CA THR A 16 -6.22 -3.01 25.47
C THR A 16 -6.88 -3.31 24.12
N ILE A 17 -8.17 -3.65 24.10
CA ILE A 17 -8.95 -3.90 22.87
C ILE A 17 -9.03 -2.63 22.01
N MET A 18 -9.10 -1.43 22.62
CA MET A 18 -9.19 -0.15 21.91
C MET A 18 -7.92 0.19 21.11
N PHE A 19 -6.74 -0.38 21.48
CA PHE A 19 -5.49 -0.18 20.75
C PHE A 19 -5.29 -1.09 19.54
N VAL A 20 -6.10 -2.14 19.37
CA VAL A 20 -5.94 -3.12 18.28
C VAL A 20 -6.49 -2.61 16.93
N PHE A 21 -7.31 -1.55 16.91
CA PHE A 21 -7.99 -1.04 15.71
C PHE A 21 -7.25 0.08 14.98
N GLN A 22 -5.99 0.36 15.29
CA GLN A 22 -5.18 1.35 14.56
C GLN A 22 -4.58 0.76 13.27
N SER A 23 -5.41 0.23 12.38
CA SER A 23 -4.97 -0.16 11.04
C SER A 23 -5.22 0.99 10.08
N CYS A 24 -4.24 1.85 9.90
CA CYS A 24 -4.20 2.78 8.78
C CYS A 24 -3.53 2.06 7.62
N GLY A 25 -4.31 1.40 6.77
CA GLY A 25 -3.79 0.49 5.76
C GLY A 25 -3.75 1.10 4.36
N ILE A 26 -2.83 0.60 3.56
CA ILE A 26 -2.86 0.68 2.11
C ILE A 26 -4.01 -0.18 1.62
N TYR A 27 -4.79 0.35 0.68
CA TYR A 27 -5.85 -0.42 0.05
C TYR A 27 -5.25 -1.30 -1.05
N VAL A 28 -5.36 -2.62 -0.89
CA VAL A 28 -4.81 -3.60 -1.83
C VAL A 28 -5.95 -4.32 -2.55
N GLN A 29 -5.82 -4.44 -3.87
CA GLN A 29 -6.67 -5.24 -4.75
C GLN A 29 -5.77 -6.15 -5.58
N TYR A 30 -6.29 -7.27 -6.01
CA TYR A 30 -5.62 -8.15 -6.97
C TYR A 30 -6.64 -8.79 -7.91
N ASP A 31 -6.13 -9.18 -9.07
CA ASP A 31 -6.87 -9.92 -10.08
C ASP A 31 -5.95 -10.98 -10.69
N TYR A 32 -6.49 -12.07 -11.19
CA TYR A 32 -5.72 -13.15 -11.77
C TYR A 32 -6.53 -13.92 -12.82
N ASP A 33 -5.83 -14.55 -13.74
CA ASP A 33 -6.43 -15.43 -14.73
C ASP A 33 -6.85 -16.75 -14.07
N SER A 34 -8.16 -17.01 -14.06
CA SER A 34 -8.75 -18.20 -13.43
C SER A 34 -8.48 -19.52 -14.20
N GLU A 35 -8.03 -19.43 -15.45
CA GLU A 35 -7.69 -20.61 -16.26
C GLU A 35 -6.24 -21.07 -16.04
N VAL A 36 -5.43 -20.29 -15.31
CA VAL A 36 -4.02 -20.58 -15.05
C VAL A 36 -3.86 -21.41 -13.80
N ASP A 37 -3.12 -22.51 -13.92
CA ASP A 37 -2.67 -23.32 -12.79
C ASP A 37 -1.35 -22.78 -12.22
N PHE A 38 -1.45 -22.02 -11.13
CA PHE A 38 -0.31 -21.41 -10.47
C PHE A 38 0.67 -22.41 -9.85
N SER A 39 0.30 -23.68 -9.65
CA SER A 39 1.20 -24.71 -9.13
C SER A 39 2.35 -25.05 -10.10
N ASN A 40 2.21 -24.69 -11.36
CA ASN A 40 3.24 -24.89 -12.38
C ASN A 40 4.38 -23.86 -12.34
N TYR A 41 4.22 -22.77 -11.58
CA TYR A 41 5.22 -21.72 -11.47
C TYR A 41 6.05 -21.90 -10.19
N ASN A 42 7.34 -22.12 -10.37
CA ASN A 42 8.28 -22.28 -9.27
C ASN A 42 9.39 -21.22 -9.26
N THR A 43 9.59 -20.56 -10.39
CA THR A 43 10.70 -19.65 -10.58
C THR A 43 10.27 -18.30 -11.14
N TYR A 44 11.02 -17.24 -10.80
CA TYR A 44 10.76 -15.89 -11.31
C TYR A 44 12.05 -15.14 -11.65
N SER A 45 11.91 -14.11 -12.46
CA SER A 45 12.93 -13.08 -12.66
C SER A 45 12.25 -11.70 -12.79
N PHE A 46 12.97 -10.64 -12.45
CA PHE A 46 12.50 -9.28 -12.68
C PHE A 46 12.72 -8.87 -14.13
N TYR A 47 11.69 -8.32 -14.76
CA TYR A 47 11.74 -7.85 -16.14
C TYR A 47 12.28 -6.41 -16.19
N GLN A 48 13.60 -6.28 -16.29
CA GLN A 48 14.31 -4.99 -16.24
C GLN A 48 13.84 -3.96 -17.27
N PRO A 49 13.53 -4.32 -18.53
CA PRO A 49 13.15 -3.31 -19.53
C PRO A 49 11.94 -2.46 -19.18
N ASP A 50 11.00 -3.01 -18.39
CA ASP A 50 9.84 -2.25 -17.93
C ASP A 50 10.14 -1.52 -16.62
N ILE A 51 10.87 -2.15 -15.70
CA ILE A 51 11.27 -1.55 -14.42
C ILE A 51 12.12 -0.29 -14.64
N ASP A 52 13.00 -0.30 -15.64
CA ASP A 52 13.88 0.84 -15.94
C ASP A 52 13.08 2.07 -16.40
N LYS A 53 11.93 1.86 -17.06
CA LYS A 53 11.03 2.93 -17.53
C LYS A 53 10.22 3.59 -16.39
N VAL A 54 10.16 2.97 -15.21
CA VAL A 54 9.36 3.51 -14.10
C VAL A 54 9.99 4.79 -13.57
N GLU A 55 9.22 5.88 -13.56
CA GLU A 55 9.68 7.22 -13.17
C GLU A 55 9.61 7.43 -11.65
N ILE A 56 10.50 6.75 -10.92
CA ILE A 56 10.73 6.93 -9.48
C ILE A 56 12.23 6.90 -9.18
N SER A 57 12.62 7.26 -7.95
CA SER A 57 14.04 7.21 -7.57
C SER A 57 14.60 5.78 -7.61
N ASP A 58 15.88 5.64 -7.98
CA ASP A 58 16.55 4.34 -8.01
C ASP A 58 16.57 3.66 -6.64
N LEU A 59 16.59 4.44 -5.56
CA LEU A 59 16.48 3.91 -4.21
C LEU A 59 15.11 3.30 -3.93
N ASP A 60 14.05 3.91 -4.43
CA ASP A 60 12.69 3.38 -4.27
C ASP A 60 12.49 2.15 -5.18
N LYS A 61 13.03 2.14 -6.40
CA LYS A 61 13.09 0.92 -7.24
C LYS A 61 13.73 -0.24 -6.49
N LYS A 62 14.90 -0.01 -5.88
CA LYS A 62 15.61 -1.03 -5.10
C LYS A 62 14.80 -1.53 -3.90
N ARG A 63 14.08 -0.64 -3.19
CA ARG A 63 13.21 -1.01 -2.06
C ARG A 63 12.06 -1.89 -2.53
N ILE A 64 11.37 -1.50 -3.61
CA ILE A 64 10.27 -2.27 -4.19
C ILE A 64 10.77 -3.66 -4.63
N LEU A 65 11.86 -3.74 -5.38
CA LEU A 65 12.43 -5.00 -5.83
C LEU A 65 12.81 -5.92 -4.66
N LYS A 66 13.39 -5.35 -3.59
CA LYS A 66 13.74 -6.11 -2.38
C LYS A 66 12.50 -6.65 -1.68
N SER A 67 11.45 -5.86 -1.55
CA SER A 67 10.20 -6.27 -0.90
C SER A 67 9.49 -7.35 -1.72
N LEU A 68 9.44 -7.20 -3.04
CA LEU A 68 8.90 -8.21 -3.96
C LEU A 68 9.70 -9.52 -3.89
N ASP A 69 11.05 -9.45 -3.87
CA ASP A 69 11.92 -10.62 -3.76
C ASP A 69 11.63 -11.41 -2.47
N ILE A 70 11.48 -10.72 -1.34
CA ILE A 70 11.12 -11.33 -0.07
C ILE A 70 9.70 -11.94 -0.15
N GLY A 71 8.73 -11.20 -0.66
CA GLY A 71 7.34 -11.66 -0.78
C GLY A 71 7.21 -12.91 -1.64
N LEU A 72 7.85 -12.94 -2.82
CA LEU A 72 7.81 -14.08 -3.75
C LEU A 72 8.50 -15.31 -3.16
N LYS A 73 9.64 -15.14 -2.48
CA LYS A 73 10.32 -16.22 -1.76
C LYS A 73 9.48 -16.81 -0.64
N THR A 74 8.75 -16.00 0.10
CA THR A 74 7.83 -16.52 1.14
C THR A 74 6.65 -17.31 0.56
N LYS A 75 6.36 -17.12 -0.73
CA LYS A 75 5.38 -17.92 -1.49
C LYS A 75 5.99 -19.17 -2.13
N GLY A 76 7.27 -19.43 -1.90
CA GLY A 76 7.96 -20.62 -2.42
C GLY A 76 8.57 -20.48 -3.81
N LEU A 77 8.56 -19.27 -4.38
CA LEU A 77 9.18 -19.01 -5.68
C LEU A 77 10.68 -18.73 -5.53
N GLU A 78 11.48 -19.21 -6.46
CA GLU A 78 12.94 -19.01 -6.50
C GLU A 78 13.36 -18.14 -7.68
N ARG A 79 14.46 -17.39 -7.52
CA ARG A 79 15.01 -16.63 -8.64
C ARG A 79 15.73 -17.54 -9.64
N SER A 80 15.49 -17.31 -10.94
CA SER A 80 16.09 -18.08 -12.01
C SER A 80 16.47 -17.18 -13.19
N SER A 81 17.51 -17.59 -13.94
CA SER A 81 17.87 -17.01 -15.24
C SER A 81 16.96 -17.53 -16.37
N SER A 82 16.27 -18.66 -16.16
CA SER A 82 15.23 -19.19 -17.04
C SER A 82 13.94 -19.32 -16.24
N PRO A 83 13.24 -18.19 -15.99
CA PRO A 83 12.11 -18.14 -15.09
C PRO A 83 10.81 -18.65 -15.72
N ASP A 84 9.91 -19.15 -14.89
CA ASP A 84 8.54 -19.41 -15.29
C ASP A 84 7.72 -18.11 -15.33
N LEU A 85 8.00 -17.17 -14.40
CA LEU A 85 7.33 -15.89 -14.28
C LEU A 85 8.28 -14.70 -14.47
N LEU A 86 7.87 -13.74 -15.25
CA LEU A 86 8.47 -12.40 -15.29
C LEU A 86 7.69 -11.48 -14.36
N VAL A 87 8.41 -10.79 -13.48
CA VAL A 87 7.84 -9.86 -12.51
C VAL A 87 8.19 -8.45 -12.92
N THR A 88 7.18 -7.61 -13.06
CA THR A 88 7.33 -6.19 -13.30
C THR A 88 6.48 -5.38 -12.37
N PHE A 89 6.74 -4.08 -12.26
CA PHE A 89 5.88 -3.15 -11.54
C PHE A 89 5.80 -1.81 -12.24
N GLU A 90 4.69 -1.12 -12.01
CA GLU A 90 4.44 0.26 -12.44
C GLU A 90 4.02 1.10 -11.26
N THR A 91 4.33 2.38 -11.30
CA THR A 91 3.85 3.35 -10.31
C THR A 91 3.07 4.46 -10.99
N LYS A 92 1.99 4.89 -10.34
CA LYS A 92 1.25 6.09 -10.76
C LYS A 92 1.07 6.99 -9.54
N SER A 93 1.29 8.27 -9.71
CA SER A 93 0.99 9.28 -8.70
C SER A 93 -0.15 10.18 -9.16
N LYS A 94 -1.04 10.53 -8.24
CA LYS A 94 -2.13 11.48 -8.48
C LYS A 94 -2.22 12.44 -7.31
N GLU A 95 -2.08 13.72 -7.60
CA GLU A 95 -2.36 14.76 -6.63
C GLU A 95 -3.87 14.89 -6.44
N ARG A 96 -4.33 14.80 -5.18
CA ARG A 96 -5.71 15.08 -4.79
C ARG A 96 -5.75 16.32 -3.94
N VAL A 97 -6.48 17.33 -4.42
CA VAL A 97 -6.76 18.53 -3.66
C VAL A 97 -8.02 18.32 -2.83
N TYR A 98 -7.88 18.45 -1.52
CA TYR A 98 -8.99 18.42 -0.57
C TYR A 98 -9.32 19.85 -0.18
N VAL A 99 -10.55 20.27 -0.43
CA VAL A 99 -11.05 21.59 -0.03
C VAL A 99 -11.96 21.40 1.17
N ASN A 100 -11.53 21.87 2.33
CA ASN A 100 -12.36 21.91 3.52
C ASN A 100 -13.09 23.25 3.58
N ASN A 101 -14.38 23.24 3.31
CA ASN A 101 -15.24 24.38 3.53
C ASN A 101 -15.73 24.33 5.00
N TYR A 102 -15.10 25.13 5.84
CA TYR A 102 -15.56 25.28 7.22
C TYR A 102 -16.64 26.40 7.21
N LEU A 103 -17.89 26.00 7.41
CA LEU A 103 -18.95 26.93 7.80
C LEU A 103 -18.92 27.02 9.33
N PRO A 104 -18.49 28.15 9.92
CA PRO A 104 -18.54 28.30 11.36
C PRO A 104 -20.00 28.33 11.78
N TYR A 105 -20.46 27.27 12.43
CA TYR A 105 -21.73 27.23 13.13
C TYR A 105 -21.55 27.99 14.45
N GLY A 106 -21.72 29.31 14.39
CA GLY A 106 -21.67 30.18 15.57
C GLY A 106 -23.01 30.93 15.72
N TRP A 107 -23.71 30.65 16.79
CA TRP A 107 -24.93 31.35 17.16
C TRP A 107 -24.63 32.72 17.81
N TYR A 108 -23.82 33.55 17.12
CA TYR A 108 -23.56 34.93 17.54
C TYR A 108 -24.09 35.88 16.48
N PRO A 109 -25.08 36.76 16.81
CA PRO A 109 -25.79 37.60 15.83
C PRO A 109 -24.95 38.75 15.23
N PHE A 110 -23.66 38.91 15.56
CA PHE A 110 -22.80 39.98 15.09
C PHE A 110 -21.40 39.56 14.71
N SER A 111 -21.15 38.27 14.42
CA SER A 111 -19.85 37.83 13.90
C SER A 111 -19.87 37.89 12.38
N TYR A 112 -19.04 38.73 11.78
CA TYR A 112 -18.75 38.71 10.35
C TYR A 112 -17.95 37.45 10.08
N ASN A 113 -18.65 36.32 9.90
CA ASN A 113 -18.05 35.03 9.56
C ASN A 113 -17.69 35.02 8.09
N TYR A 114 -16.43 35.34 7.77
CA TYR A 114 -15.89 35.03 6.46
C TYR A 114 -15.72 33.51 6.35
N PRO A 115 -16.28 32.85 5.29
CA PRO A 115 -16.04 31.44 5.07
C PRO A 115 -14.53 31.25 4.83
N TYR A 116 -13.88 30.53 5.72
CA TYR A 116 -12.49 30.17 5.55
C TYR A 116 -12.43 28.80 4.86
N SER A 117 -11.99 28.79 3.61
CA SER A 117 -11.69 27.56 2.89
C SER A 117 -10.21 27.27 2.96
N SER A 118 -9.82 26.15 3.53
CA SER A 118 -8.46 25.65 3.46
C SER A 118 -8.38 24.52 2.43
N ALA A 119 -7.53 24.68 1.44
CA ALA A 119 -7.19 23.62 0.51
C ALA A 119 -5.85 23.00 0.92
N TYR A 120 -5.78 21.68 0.96
CA TYR A 120 -4.53 20.95 1.08
C TYR A 120 -4.48 19.84 0.05
N SER A 121 -3.30 19.60 -0.52
CA SER A 121 -3.08 18.53 -1.46
C SER A 121 -2.44 17.32 -0.78
N LYS A 122 -2.84 16.13 -1.19
CA LYS A 122 -2.17 14.88 -0.85
C LYS A 122 -1.80 14.15 -2.14
N VAL A 123 -0.58 13.68 -2.20
CA VAL A 123 -0.15 12.81 -3.30
C VAL A 123 -0.56 11.38 -2.97
N GLN A 124 -1.41 10.82 -3.80
CA GLN A 124 -1.81 9.42 -3.74
C GLN A 124 -0.95 8.63 -4.72
N GLY A 125 -0.18 7.66 -4.21
CA GLY A 125 0.57 6.71 -5.01
C GLY A 125 -0.22 5.43 -5.25
N THR A 126 -0.01 4.86 -6.42
CA THR A 126 -0.50 3.54 -6.78
C THR A 126 0.67 2.72 -7.29
N LEU A 127 0.86 1.53 -6.71
CA LEU A 127 1.81 0.53 -7.18
C LEU A 127 1.02 -0.61 -7.83
N TYR A 128 1.34 -0.94 -9.07
CA TYR A 128 0.89 -2.16 -9.72
C TYR A 128 2.05 -3.14 -9.78
N VAL A 129 1.82 -4.38 -9.40
CA VAL A 129 2.77 -5.48 -9.55
C VAL A 129 2.14 -6.51 -10.48
N SER A 130 2.86 -6.91 -11.50
CA SER A 130 2.36 -7.83 -12.53
C SER A 130 3.24 -9.07 -12.60
N LEU A 131 2.61 -10.24 -12.65
CA LEU A 131 3.24 -11.52 -12.95
C LEU A 131 2.83 -11.94 -14.35
N ILE A 132 3.82 -12.20 -15.19
CA ILE A 132 3.65 -12.52 -16.60
C ILE A 132 4.25 -13.90 -16.84
N ASP A 133 3.51 -14.81 -17.48
CA ASP A 133 4.03 -16.10 -17.92
C ASP A 133 5.16 -15.85 -18.92
N SER A 134 6.35 -16.42 -18.64
CA SER A 134 7.53 -16.15 -19.46
C SER A 134 7.46 -16.78 -20.85
N LYS A 135 6.69 -17.87 -21.02
CA LYS A 135 6.57 -18.61 -22.28
C LYS A 135 5.56 -17.96 -23.21
N ASN A 136 4.39 -17.62 -22.67
CA ASN A 136 3.27 -17.10 -23.45
C ASN A 136 3.23 -15.57 -23.46
N GLN A 137 4.03 -14.90 -22.61
CA GLN A 137 4.04 -13.44 -22.44
C GLN A 137 2.66 -12.89 -22.05
N GLN A 138 1.88 -13.69 -21.31
CA GLN A 138 0.54 -13.32 -20.86
C GLN A 138 0.56 -12.90 -19.41
N LEU A 139 -0.19 -11.85 -19.08
CA LEU A 139 -0.42 -11.44 -17.71
C LEU A 139 -1.26 -12.50 -17.01
N VAL A 140 -0.74 -13.10 -15.94
CA VAL A 140 -1.43 -14.15 -15.19
C VAL A 140 -1.93 -13.67 -13.84
N TRP A 141 -1.29 -12.62 -13.28
CA TRP A 141 -1.71 -12.02 -12.02
C TRP A 141 -1.29 -10.56 -11.96
N GLN A 142 -2.12 -9.72 -11.37
CA GLN A 142 -1.80 -8.33 -11.08
C GLN A 142 -2.31 -7.91 -9.70
N GLY A 143 -1.41 -7.35 -8.91
CA GLY A 143 -1.73 -6.67 -7.65
C GLY A 143 -1.72 -5.16 -7.81
N LYS A 144 -2.56 -4.47 -7.05
CA LYS A 144 -2.66 -3.00 -7.01
C LYS A 144 -2.72 -2.54 -5.56
N GLY A 145 -1.71 -1.81 -5.13
CA GLY A 145 -1.69 -1.11 -3.85
C GLY A 145 -1.93 0.39 -4.04
N VAL A 146 -2.81 0.97 -3.23
CA VAL A 146 -3.11 2.41 -3.26
C VAL A 146 -2.92 3.00 -1.87
N GLY A 147 -2.13 4.05 -1.75
CA GLY A 147 -1.85 4.70 -0.48
C GLY A 147 -1.48 6.18 -0.63
N VAL A 148 -1.41 6.88 0.49
CA VAL A 148 -0.92 8.27 0.52
C VAL A 148 0.60 8.25 0.61
N LEU A 149 1.25 8.88 -0.36
CA LEU A 149 2.70 9.08 -0.34
C LEU A 149 3.02 10.25 0.60
N ASN A 150 3.75 9.96 1.66
CA ASN A 150 4.33 10.98 2.51
C ASN A 150 5.80 11.16 2.12
N GLU A 151 6.09 12.20 1.35
CA GLU A 151 7.44 12.52 0.87
C GLU A 151 8.42 12.79 2.02
N TYR A 152 7.89 13.22 3.17
CA TYR A 152 8.67 13.49 4.40
C TYR A 152 8.74 12.30 5.36
N SER A 153 8.30 11.11 4.94
CA SER A 153 8.39 9.92 5.78
C SER A 153 9.85 9.52 6.00
N ASN A 154 10.30 9.56 7.25
CA ASN A 154 11.62 9.06 7.63
C ASN A 154 11.74 7.53 7.51
N ASN A 155 10.64 6.82 7.26
CA ASN A 155 10.61 5.36 7.15
C ASN A 155 10.04 4.90 5.80
N ARG A 156 10.78 5.21 4.71
CA ARG A 156 10.40 4.83 3.36
C ARG A 156 10.35 3.31 3.15
N ASP A 157 11.23 2.58 3.83
CA ASP A 157 11.24 1.11 3.75
C ASP A 157 9.94 0.51 4.29
N LYS A 158 9.45 1.00 5.44
CA LYS A 158 8.17 0.57 5.98
C LYS A 158 7.01 0.89 5.02
N MET A 159 7.00 2.09 4.47
CA MET A 159 5.97 2.52 3.51
C MET A 159 5.94 1.62 2.27
N VAL A 160 7.11 1.31 1.69
CA VAL A 160 7.20 0.42 0.51
C VAL A 160 6.74 -1.00 0.86
N ASN A 161 7.16 -1.54 2.02
CA ASN A 161 6.75 -2.87 2.46
C ASN A 161 5.23 -3.00 2.70
N GLU A 162 4.56 -1.90 2.98
CA GLU A 162 3.09 -1.88 3.11
C GLU A 162 2.37 -1.94 1.75
N PHE A 163 3.05 -1.57 0.64
CA PHE A 163 2.51 -1.65 -0.73
C PHE A 163 2.71 -3.03 -1.38
N VAL A 164 3.66 -3.80 -0.93
CA VAL A 164 4.06 -5.12 -1.44
C VAL A 164 3.54 -6.23 -0.53
#